data_cdde531ca7bf98bc07714b7cd5897c46
#
_entry.id   cdde531ca7bf98bc07714b7cd5897c46
#
_cell.length_a   1.000
_cell.length_b   1.000
_cell.length_c   1.000
_cell.angle_alpha   90.00
_cell.angle_beta   90.00
_cell.angle_gamma   90.00
#
_symmetry.space_group_name_H-M   'P 1'
#
loop_
_entity.id
_entity.type
_entity.pdbx_description
1 polymer ?
#
loop_
_entity_poly.entity_id
_entity_poly.type
_entity_poly.pdbx_seq_one_letter_code
_entity_poly.pdbx_strand_id
1 'polypeptide(L)'
;AVIALVNRNFGQELTIGRITQDMLEDGKTYRLLSDGNTQNVFQFSSPGITRFIQDVQPECIEDLIAVNALYRPATLDIGATDDYVRFRRGEVAPVYNYGCYEATKNTFGIMVYQEQFMSVAHTLGGFDLGKTDLLRKAIGKKKADLMATLKADFIAGAVGNGCPDYEAEEIWHKIEVAGKYSFNRSHAAAYALTAYCGAWLKANYPSAFYTVALQWADDKEIPSLMAEMERCSPAKIV
;
A
#
# COMPACT_ATOMS: atom_id res chain seq x y z
N ALA A 1 -21.00 11.30 7.03
CA ALA A 1 -21.87 12.23 6.30
C ALA A 1 -22.32 11.64 4.97
N VAL A 2 -21.41 11.30 3.99
CA VAL A 2 -21.77 10.77 2.65
C VAL A 2 -22.67 9.53 2.75
N ILE A 3 -22.27 8.51 3.51
CA ILE A 3 -23.07 7.27 3.70
C ILE A 3 -24.48 7.59 4.22
N ALA A 4 -24.59 8.49 5.18
CA ALA A 4 -25.91 8.88 5.71
C ALA A 4 -26.78 9.59 4.65
N LEU A 5 -26.17 10.41 3.80
CA LEU A 5 -26.87 11.07 2.69
C LEU A 5 -27.31 10.05 1.63
N VAL A 6 -26.46 9.09 1.28
CA VAL A 6 -26.77 8.01 0.33
C VAL A 6 -27.92 7.14 0.87
N ASN A 7 -27.83 6.68 2.12
CA ASN A 7 -28.86 5.84 2.71
C ASN A 7 -30.23 6.55 2.73
N ARG A 8 -30.26 7.84 3.09
CA ARG A 8 -31.48 8.63 3.11
C ARG A 8 -32.08 8.88 1.72
N ASN A 9 -31.24 9.25 0.74
CA ASN A 9 -31.73 9.73 -0.55
C ASN A 9 -31.94 8.59 -1.57
N PHE A 10 -31.24 7.46 -1.41
CA PHE A 10 -31.28 6.33 -2.34
C PHE A 10 -31.84 5.05 -1.70
N GLY A 11 -32.33 5.10 -0.45
CA GLY A 11 -32.91 3.95 0.23
C GLY A 11 -31.92 2.81 0.45
N GLN A 12 -30.62 3.12 0.60
CA GLN A 12 -29.58 2.13 0.81
C GLN A 12 -29.35 1.87 2.31
N GLU A 13 -28.76 0.71 2.60
CA GLU A 13 -28.28 0.34 3.94
C GLU A 13 -26.77 0.20 3.95
N LEU A 14 -26.07 1.19 3.40
CA LEU A 14 -24.61 1.18 3.33
C LEU A 14 -24.00 1.41 4.71
N THR A 15 -22.92 0.67 4.96
CA THR A 15 -22.00 0.88 6.10
C THR A 15 -20.56 0.84 5.58
N ILE A 16 -19.63 1.38 6.37
CA ILE A 16 -18.20 1.27 6.05
C ILE A 16 -17.82 -0.21 5.92
N GLY A 17 -18.29 -1.06 6.85
CA GLY A 17 -18.02 -2.50 6.82
C GLY A 17 -18.45 -3.18 5.52
N ARG A 18 -19.68 -2.90 5.03
CA ARG A 18 -20.12 -3.44 3.73
C ARG A 18 -19.23 -3.02 2.59
N ILE A 19 -18.85 -1.75 2.50
CA ILE A 19 -17.98 -1.26 1.42
C ILE A 19 -16.61 -1.93 1.48
N THR A 20 -16.03 -2.08 2.67
CA THR A 20 -14.68 -2.62 2.87
C THR A 20 -14.59 -4.14 2.98
N GLN A 21 -15.69 -4.85 2.94
CA GLN A 21 -15.73 -6.32 2.96
C GLN A 21 -16.33 -6.88 1.67
N ASP A 22 -17.47 -6.34 1.22
CA ASP A 22 -18.25 -6.95 0.14
C ASP A 22 -18.03 -6.28 -1.22
N MET A 23 -17.40 -5.10 -1.27
CA MET A 23 -17.34 -4.25 -2.48
C MET A 23 -15.91 -3.90 -2.90
N LEU A 24 -14.90 -4.72 -2.52
CA LEU A 24 -13.49 -4.44 -2.82
C LEU A 24 -13.09 -4.71 -4.28
N GLU A 25 -13.95 -5.31 -5.08
CA GLU A 25 -13.69 -5.64 -6.49
C GLU A 25 -14.35 -4.66 -7.47
N ASP A 26 -14.74 -3.46 -7.00
CA ASP A 26 -15.38 -2.47 -7.86
C ASP A 26 -14.39 -1.78 -8.81
N GLY A 27 -14.31 -2.26 -10.04
CA GLY A 27 -13.44 -1.70 -11.09
C GLY A 27 -13.71 -0.22 -11.42
N LYS A 28 -14.89 0.32 -11.08
CA LYS A 28 -15.19 1.74 -11.20
C LYS A 28 -14.37 2.59 -10.25
N THR A 29 -14.22 2.10 -9.02
CA THR A 29 -13.43 2.74 -7.96
C THR A 29 -11.95 2.79 -8.34
N TYR A 30 -11.41 1.67 -8.82
CA TYR A 30 -9.99 1.63 -9.24
C TYR A 30 -9.73 2.53 -10.45
N ARG A 31 -10.63 2.54 -11.44
CA ARG A 31 -10.52 3.48 -12.58
C ARG A 31 -10.55 4.94 -12.14
N LEU A 32 -11.47 5.33 -11.27
CA LEU A 32 -11.53 6.68 -10.72
C LEU A 32 -10.20 7.11 -10.10
N LEU A 33 -9.55 6.22 -9.34
CA LEU A 33 -8.24 6.46 -8.75
C LEU A 33 -7.13 6.52 -9.81
N SER A 34 -7.13 5.60 -10.77
CA SER A 34 -6.16 5.52 -11.86
C SER A 34 -6.23 6.73 -12.80
N ASP A 35 -7.40 7.33 -12.95
CA ASP A 35 -7.60 8.59 -13.68
C ASP A 35 -7.13 9.82 -12.91
N GLY A 36 -6.68 9.67 -11.66
CA GLY A 36 -6.20 10.75 -10.81
C GLY A 36 -7.29 11.57 -10.14
N ASN A 37 -8.53 11.06 -10.07
CA ASN A 37 -9.64 11.74 -9.41
C ASN A 37 -9.63 11.49 -7.89
N THR A 38 -8.60 11.98 -7.22
CA THR A 38 -8.26 11.66 -5.83
C THR A 38 -8.57 12.78 -4.83
N GLN A 39 -9.14 13.91 -5.25
CA GLN A 39 -9.49 15.01 -4.34
C GLN A 39 -10.41 14.53 -3.22
N ASN A 40 -10.10 14.90 -1.98
CA ASN A 40 -10.79 14.45 -0.77
C ASN A 40 -10.87 12.91 -0.57
N VAL A 41 -10.01 12.14 -1.25
CA VAL A 41 -9.78 10.75 -0.90
C VAL A 41 -8.68 10.71 0.16
N PHE A 42 -8.98 10.14 1.31
CA PHE A 42 -8.08 10.08 2.46
C PHE A 42 -6.69 9.60 2.07
N GLN A 43 -5.64 10.32 2.46
CA GLN A 43 -4.22 10.06 2.17
C GLN A 43 -3.82 10.09 0.68
N PHE A 44 -4.74 10.19 -0.28
CA PHE A 44 -4.45 10.07 -1.71
C PHE A 44 -4.60 11.40 -2.49
N SER A 45 -4.94 12.51 -1.81
CA SER A 45 -5.29 13.77 -2.46
C SER A 45 -4.11 14.69 -2.80
N SER A 46 -2.89 14.42 -2.34
CA SER A 46 -1.76 15.27 -2.71
C SER A 46 -1.27 14.98 -4.14
N PRO A 47 -0.76 16.00 -4.89
CA PRO A 47 -0.39 15.83 -6.30
C PRO A 47 0.61 14.70 -6.56
N GLY A 48 1.57 14.50 -5.67
CA GLY A 48 2.59 13.49 -5.85
C GLY A 48 2.07 12.06 -5.70
N ILE A 49 1.24 11.78 -4.67
CA ILE A 49 0.65 10.45 -4.52
C ILE A 49 -0.41 10.19 -5.59
N THR A 50 -1.14 11.22 -6.02
CA THR A 50 -2.07 11.10 -7.17
C THR A 50 -1.33 10.62 -8.41
N ARG A 51 -0.18 11.23 -8.73
CA ARG A 51 0.65 10.80 -9.85
C ARG A 51 1.16 9.37 -9.67
N PHE A 52 1.62 9.01 -8.48
CA PHE A 52 2.07 7.65 -8.21
C PHE A 52 0.93 6.62 -8.38
N ILE A 53 -0.30 6.93 -7.94
CA ILE A 53 -1.49 6.10 -8.19
C ILE A 53 -1.76 5.95 -9.69
N GLN A 54 -1.66 7.03 -10.46
CA GLN A 54 -1.79 7.00 -11.92
C GLN A 54 -0.69 6.15 -12.58
N ASP A 55 0.52 6.18 -12.03
CA ASP A 55 1.62 5.35 -12.53
C ASP A 55 1.43 3.87 -12.20
N VAL A 56 0.93 3.54 -11.00
CA VAL A 56 0.65 2.17 -10.56
C VAL A 56 -0.54 1.55 -11.30
N GLN A 57 -1.57 2.33 -11.65
CA GLN A 57 -2.83 1.84 -12.23
C GLN A 57 -3.43 0.71 -11.37
N PRO A 58 -3.88 1.00 -10.12
CA PRO A 58 -4.34 -0.03 -9.20
C PRO A 58 -5.59 -0.75 -9.71
N GLU A 59 -5.67 -2.06 -9.49
CA GLU A 59 -6.78 -2.93 -9.85
C GLU A 59 -7.37 -3.67 -8.64
N CYS A 60 -6.65 -3.69 -7.53
CA CYS A 60 -7.07 -4.38 -6.31
C CYS A 60 -6.65 -3.62 -5.05
N ILE A 61 -7.20 -4.05 -3.90
CA ILE A 61 -6.89 -3.41 -2.62
C ILE A 61 -5.40 -3.55 -2.23
N GLU A 62 -4.73 -4.63 -2.63
CA GLU A 62 -3.31 -4.84 -2.36
C GLU A 62 -2.45 -3.75 -3.02
N ASP A 63 -2.80 -3.29 -4.23
CA ASP A 63 -2.12 -2.18 -4.89
C ASP A 63 -2.25 -0.88 -4.07
N LEU A 64 -3.43 -0.60 -3.51
CA LEU A 64 -3.64 0.59 -2.67
C LEU A 64 -2.89 0.50 -1.33
N ILE A 65 -2.78 -0.70 -0.76
CA ILE A 65 -1.97 -0.94 0.44
C ILE A 65 -0.49 -0.69 0.14
N ALA A 66 -0.01 -1.18 -1.01
CA ALA A 66 1.36 -0.95 -1.45
C ALA A 66 1.63 0.52 -1.73
N VAL A 67 0.73 1.22 -2.43
CA VAL A 67 0.82 2.67 -2.67
C VAL A 67 0.98 3.44 -1.36
N ASN A 68 0.16 3.14 -0.36
CA ASN A 68 0.20 3.79 0.94
C ASN A 68 1.52 3.54 1.68
N ALA A 69 2.08 2.33 1.57
CA ALA A 69 3.34 1.98 2.19
C ALA A 69 4.57 2.52 1.45
N LEU A 70 4.49 2.62 0.11
CA LEU A 70 5.62 3.00 -0.75
C LEU A 70 5.75 4.51 -0.94
N TYR A 71 4.66 5.29 -0.94
CA TYR A 71 4.77 6.73 -1.21
C TYR A 71 5.26 7.50 0.03
N ARG A 72 6.58 7.45 0.27
CA ARG A 72 7.29 8.12 1.38
C ARG A 72 8.71 8.49 0.95
N PRO A 73 9.33 9.54 1.54
CA PRO A 73 10.68 9.95 1.16
C PRO A 73 11.69 8.81 1.11
N ALA A 74 11.74 7.97 2.15
CA ALA A 74 12.74 6.89 2.24
C ALA A 74 12.61 5.83 1.14
N THR A 75 11.44 5.56 0.63
CA THR A 75 11.18 4.61 -0.46
C THR A 75 11.38 5.25 -1.84
N LEU A 76 11.06 6.53 -1.97
CA LEU A 76 11.34 7.32 -3.18
C LEU A 76 12.86 7.44 -3.41
N ASP A 77 13.63 7.72 -2.37
CA ASP A 77 15.09 7.91 -2.44
C ASP A 77 15.85 6.66 -2.93
N ILE A 78 15.31 5.46 -2.69
CA ILE A 78 15.94 4.19 -3.09
C ILE A 78 15.35 3.60 -4.38
N GLY A 79 14.41 4.30 -5.05
CA GLY A 79 13.79 3.85 -6.30
C GLY A 79 12.79 2.70 -6.17
N ALA A 80 12.38 2.30 -4.95
CA ALA A 80 11.46 1.18 -4.74
C ALA A 80 10.06 1.45 -5.34
N THR A 81 9.66 2.70 -5.44
CA THR A 81 8.42 3.13 -6.12
C THR A 81 8.48 2.89 -7.63
N ASP A 82 9.61 3.21 -8.25
CA ASP A 82 9.80 3.04 -9.70
C ASP A 82 9.86 1.57 -10.06
N ASP A 83 10.58 0.76 -9.27
CA ASP A 83 10.64 -0.68 -9.45
C ASP A 83 9.25 -1.32 -9.31
N TYR A 84 8.47 -0.90 -8.29
CA TYR A 84 7.09 -1.39 -8.12
C TYR A 84 6.22 -1.10 -9.35
N VAL A 85 6.27 0.14 -9.89
CA VAL A 85 5.54 0.54 -11.10
C VAL A 85 5.95 -0.31 -12.30
N ARG A 86 7.25 -0.49 -12.52
CA ARG A 86 7.78 -1.28 -13.66
C ARG A 86 7.34 -2.75 -13.59
N PHE A 87 7.39 -3.37 -12.41
CA PHE A 87 6.89 -4.73 -12.21
C PHE A 87 5.38 -4.81 -12.39
N ARG A 88 4.64 -3.87 -11.82
CA ARG A 88 3.17 -3.82 -11.91
C ARG A 88 2.69 -3.68 -13.35
N ARG A 89 3.40 -2.91 -14.17
CA ARG A 89 3.10 -2.72 -15.61
C ARG A 89 3.61 -3.87 -16.48
N GLY A 90 4.33 -4.83 -15.93
CA GLY A 90 4.94 -5.91 -16.69
C GLY A 90 6.10 -5.48 -17.60
N GLU A 91 6.67 -4.29 -17.36
CA GLU A 91 7.84 -3.79 -18.11
C GLU A 91 9.09 -4.60 -17.80
N VAL A 92 9.17 -5.13 -16.59
CA VAL A 92 10.25 -6.01 -16.11
C VAL A 92 9.63 -7.17 -15.34
N ALA A 93 10.14 -8.37 -15.53
CA ALA A 93 9.71 -9.53 -14.74
C ALA A 93 10.24 -9.42 -13.30
N PRO A 94 9.40 -9.65 -12.27
CA PRO A 94 9.86 -9.65 -10.90
C PRO A 94 10.84 -10.79 -10.64
N VAL A 95 11.86 -10.52 -9.84
CA VAL A 95 12.85 -11.52 -9.42
C VAL A 95 12.61 -11.86 -7.95
N TYR A 96 12.43 -13.16 -7.68
CA TYR A 96 12.23 -13.67 -6.33
C TYR A 96 13.47 -14.46 -5.88
N ASN A 97 14.04 -14.06 -4.75
CA ASN A 97 15.12 -14.80 -4.14
C ASN A 97 14.62 -16.14 -3.58
N TYR A 98 15.55 -17.07 -3.36
CA TYR A 98 15.29 -18.38 -2.79
C TYR A 98 14.40 -18.31 -1.55
N GLY A 99 13.30 -19.05 -1.54
CA GLY A 99 12.37 -19.10 -0.42
C GLY A 99 11.57 -17.83 -0.10
N CYS A 100 11.76 -16.72 -0.86
CA CYS A 100 11.11 -15.44 -0.57
C CYS A 100 9.77 -15.22 -1.29
N TYR A 101 9.40 -16.10 -2.23
CA TYR A 101 8.22 -15.93 -3.09
C TYR A 101 6.93 -15.72 -2.28
N GLU A 102 6.61 -16.62 -1.36
CA GLU A 102 5.35 -16.52 -0.59
C GLU A 102 5.25 -15.25 0.26
N ALA A 103 6.38 -14.78 0.79
CA ALA A 103 6.39 -13.56 1.57
C ALA A 103 6.26 -12.28 0.73
N THR A 104 6.70 -12.31 -0.54
CA THR A 104 6.86 -11.08 -1.35
C THR A 104 6.10 -11.08 -2.67
N LYS A 105 5.34 -12.14 -3.01
CA LYS A 105 4.61 -12.26 -4.28
C LYS A 105 3.64 -11.11 -4.54
N ASN A 106 2.96 -10.59 -3.53
CA ASN A 106 2.00 -9.48 -3.65
C ASN A 106 2.68 -8.10 -3.81
N THR A 107 4.01 -8.06 -3.71
CA THR A 107 4.83 -6.86 -3.88
C THR A 107 5.98 -7.07 -4.85
N PHE A 108 5.82 -8.03 -5.77
CA PHE A 108 6.76 -8.30 -6.88
C PHE A 108 8.21 -8.56 -6.44
N GLY A 109 8.40 -9.21 -5.28
CA GLY A 109 9.73 -9.49 -4.73
C GLY A 109 10.31 -8.35 -3.87
N ILE A 110 9.66 -7.19 -3.81
CA ILE A 110 10.10 -6.06 -2.99
C ILE A 110 9.64 -6.27 -1.54
N MET A 111 10.53 -6.12 -0.57
CA MET A 111 10.19 -6.16 0.85
C MET A 111 9.65 -4.79 1.30
N VAL A 112 8.39 -4.51 1.03
CA VAL A 112 7.69 -3.25 1.37
C VAL A 112 7.29 -3.21 2.85
N TYR A 113 6.90 -4.37 3.41
CA TYR A 113 6.34 -4.47 4.75
C TYR A 113 7.30 -5.14 5.74
N GLN A 114 7.22 -4.70 7.00
CA GLN A 114 7.99 -5.33 8.10
C GLN A 114 7.67 -6.82 8.22
N GLU A 115 6.42 -7.19 8.07
CA GLU A 115 5.93 -8.55 8.13
C GLU A 115 6.57 -9.45 7.07
N GLN A 116 7.00 -8.90 5.93
CA GLN A 116 7.65 -9.68 4.86
C GLN A 116 9.06 -10.12 5.25
N PHE A 117 9.92 -9.21 5.71
CA PHE A 117 11.25 -9.63 6.15
C PHE A 117 11.20 -10.48 7.43
N MET A 118 10.21 -10.26 8.30
CA MET A 118 9.97 -11.12 9.46
C MET A 118 9.58 -12.54 9.01
N SER A 119 8.70 -12.65 8.01
CA SER A 119 8.30 -13.94 7.43
C SER A 119 9.49 -14.66 6.80
N VAL A 120 10.32 -13.96 6.03
CA VAL A 120 11.53 -14.53 5.43
C VAL A 120 12.53 -15.00 6.50
N ALA A 121 12.74 -14.21 7.54
CA ALA A 121 13.61 -14.61 8.66
C ALA A 121 13.09 -15.86 9.39
N HIS A 122 11.78 -15.99 9.52
CA HIS A 122 11.15 -17.15 10.14
C HIS A 122 11.23 -18.39 9.23
N THR A 123 10.76 -18.28 7.99
CA THR A 123 10.61 -19.44 7.10
C THR A 123 11.92 -19.92 6.52
N LEU A 124 12.80 -19.03 6.12
CA LEU A 124 14.09 -19.34 5.52
C LEU A 124 15.21 -19.41 6.56
N GLY A 125 15.32 -18.40 7.44
CA GLY A 125 16.36 -18.32 8.46
C GLY A 125 16.11 -19.21 9.69
N GLY A 126 14.93 -19.82 9.80
CA GLY A 126 14.57 -20.69 10.93
C GLY A 126 14.40 -19.92 12.26
N PHE A 127 14.15 -18.61 12.21
CA PHE A 127 13.94 -17.83 13.42
C PHE A 127 12.59 -18.17 14.05
N ASP A 128 12.56 -18.34 15.36
CA ASP A 128 11.31 -18.36 16.11
C ASP A 128 10.68 -16.95 16.20
N LEU A 129 9.45 -16.88 16.70
CA LEU A 129 8.72 -15.60 16.79
C LEU A 129 9.44 -14.56 17.66
N GLY A 130 10.11 -15.01 18.74
CA GLY A 130 10.87 -14.12 19.63
C GLY A 130 12.08 -13.51 18.92
N LYS A 131 12.82 -14.33 18.17
CA LYS A 131 13.99 -13.90 17.40
C LYS A 131 13.60 -13.01 16.22
N THR A 132 12.46 -13.29 15.59
CA THR A 132 11.90 -12.44 14.52
C THR A 132 11.53 -11.05 15.04
N ASP A 133 10.89 -10.95 16.21
CA ASP A 133 10.60 -9.66 16.85
C ASP A 133 11.86 -8.94 17.31
N LEU A 134 12.87 -9.69 17.76
CA LEU A 134 14.19 -9.14 18.09
C LEU A 134 14.86 -8.52 16.85
N LEU A 135 14.78 -9.17 15.69
CA LEU A 135 15.26 -8.63 14.40
C LEU A 135 14.56 -7.30 14.09
N ARG A 136 13.23 -7.26 14.15
CA ARG A 136 12.46 -6.03 13.92
C ARG A 136 12.89 -4.89 14.85
N LYS A 137 13.10 -5.21 16.14
CA LYS A 137 13.58 -4.24 17.13
C LYS A 137 15.02 -3.80 16.90
N ALA A 138 15.90 -4.70 16.48
CA ALA A 138 17.31 -4.41 16.17
C ALA A 138 17.43 -3.41 15.00
N ILE A 139 16.67 -3.65 13.93
CA ILE A 139 16.56 -2.76 12.77
C ILE A 139 16.05 -1.39 13.21
N GLY A 140 14.91 -1.34 13.89
CA GLY A 140 14.29 -0.07 14.31
C GLY A 140 15.17 0.76 15.26
N LYS A 141 16.01 0.12 16.10
CA LYS A 141 16.91 0.77 17.04
C LYS A 141 18.35 0.92 16.52
N LYS A 142 18.65 0.50 15.30
CA LYS A 142 19.97 0.54 14.64
C LYS A 142 21.10 -0.09 15.49
N LYS A 143 20.82 -1.25 16.12
CA LYS A 143 21.78 -1.96 16.99
C LYS A 143 22.73 -2.83 16.15
N ALA A 144 23.90 -2.31 15.80
CA ALA A 144 24.86 -2.96 14.88
C ALA A 144 25.34 -4.33 15.40
N ASP A 145 25.75 -4.45 16.66
CA ASP A 145 26.27 -5.71 17.22
C ASP A 145 25.20 -6.82 17.18
N LEU A 146 23.96 -6.47 17.52
CA LEU A 146 22.85 -7.41 17.47
C LEU A 146 22.51 -7.81 16.02
N MET A 147 22.59 -6.88 15.09
CA MET A 147 22.39 -7.17 13.65
C MET A 147 23.45 -8.13 13.13
N ALA A 148 24.72 -7.99 13.53
CA ALA A 148 25.77 -8.92 13.14
C ALA A 148 25.52 -10.35 13.65
N THR A 149 25.09 -10.51 14.90
CA THR A 149 24.72 -11.82 15.46
C THR A 149 23.52 -12.43 14.71
N LEU A 150 22.48 -11.65 14.48
CA LEU A 150 21.29 -12.11 13.77
C LEU A 150 21.60 -12.47 12.32
N LYS A 151 22.52 -11.76 11.67
CA LYS A 151 23.00 -12.10 10.32
C LYS A 151 23.63 -13.50 10.28
N ALA A 152 24.57 -13.78 11.17
CA ALA A 152 25.24 -15.08 11.21
C ALA A 152 24.24 -16.21 11.43
N ASP A 153 23.29 -16.02 12.34
CA ASP A 153 22.24 -16.99 12.61
C ASP A 153 21.28 -17.19 11.43
N PHE A 154 20.93 -16.10 10.73
CA PHE A 154 20.07 -16.17 9.56
C PHE A 154 20.72 -16.96 8.42
N ILE A 155 22.00 -16.66 8.12
CA ILE A 155 22.73 -17.33 7.05
C ILE A 155 22.87 -18.81 7.37
N ALA A 156 23.28 -19.17 8.61
CA ALA A 156 23.37 -20.56 9.03
C ALA A 156 22.03 -21.31 8.89
N GLY A 157 20.92 -20.67 9.30
CA GLY A 157 19.58 -21.23 9.17
C GLY A 157 19.15 -21.39 7.71
N ALA A 158 19.37 -20.38 6.87
CA ALA A 158 19.01 -20.40 5.46
C ALA A 158 19.78 -21.47 4.69
N VAL A 159 21.08 -21.59 4.91
CA VAL A 159 21.92 -22.63 4.32
C VAL A 159 21.48 -24.01 4.81
N GLY A 160 21.16 -24.16 6.08
CA GLY A 160 20.59 -25.39 6.64
C GLY A 160 19.23 -25.77 5.99
N ASN A 161 18.49 -24.80 5.49
CA ASN A 161 17.24 -24.99 4.75
C ASN A 161 17.45 -25.05 3.22
N GLY A 162 18.68 -25.24 2.75
CA GLY A 162 19.03 -25.50 1.35
C GLY A 162 19.26 -24.24 0.49
N CYS A 163 19.27 -23.05 1.08
CA CYS A 163 19.60 -21.84 0.36
C CYS A 163 21.11 -21.80 0.06
N PRO A 164 21.55 -21.44 -1.17
CA PRO A 164 22.95 -21.20 -1.45
C PRO A 164 23.50 -20.06 -0.57
N ASP A 165 24.73 -20.21 -0.08
CA ASP A 165 25.36 -19.25 0.86
C ASP A 165 25.37 -17.81 0.31
N TYR A 166 25.77 -17.63 -0.96
CA TYR A 166 25.78 -16.31 -1.62
C TYR A 166 24.38 -15.68 -1.70
N GLU A 167 23.34 -16.50 -1.86
CA GLU A 167 21.97 -16.01 -1.97
C GLU A 167 21.41 -15.69 -0.57
N ALA A 168 21.79 -16.43 0.45
CA ALA A 168 21.47 -16.13 1.85
C ALA A 168 22.05 -14.75 2.28
N GLU A 169 23.28 -14.46 1.86
CA GLU A 169 23.94 -13.14 2.06
C GLU A 169 23.17 -12.02 1.34
N GLU A 170 22.75 -12.26 0.09
CA GLU A 170 21.99 -11.28 -0.70
C GLU A 170 20.62 -11.00 -0.05
N ILE A 171 19.91 -12.05 0.38
CA ILE A 171 18.63 -11.92 1.06
C ILE A 171 18.77 -11.13 2.36
N TRP A 172 19.82 -11.45 3.16
CA TRP A 172 20.10 -10.69 4.37
C TRP A 172 20.34 -9.21 4.08
N HIS A 173 21.13 -8.90 3.06
CA HIS A 173 21.35 -7.51 2.64
C HIS A 173 20.02 -6.81 2.27
N LYS A 174 19.11 -7.49 1.57
CA LYS A 174 17.77 -6.97 1.27
C LYS A 174 16.95 -6.74 2.54
N ILE A 175 17.04 -7.61 3.55
CA ILE A 175 16.42 -7.42 4.87
C ILE A 175 16.98 -6.15 5.56
N GLU A 176 18.27 -5.94 5.55
CA GLU A 176 18.90 -4.75 6.14
C GLU A 176 18.48 -3.45 5.42
N VAL A 177 18.40 -3.48 4.11
CA VAL A 177 17.93 -2.34 3.30
C VAL A 177 16.44 -2.10 3.56
N ALA A 178 15.61 -3.14 3.44
CA ALA A 178 14.18 -3.07 3.71
C ALA A 178 13.88 -2.56 5.11
N GLY A 179 14.66 -2.96 6.09
CA GLY A 179 14.51 -2.53 7.46
C GLY A 179 14.60 -1.00 7.67
N LYS A 180 15.24 -0.28 6.77
CA LYS A 180 15.37 1.19 6.85
C LYS A 180 14.12 1.92 6.39
N TYR A 181 13.29 1.29 5.56
CA TYR A 181 12.11 1.92 4.95
C TYR A 181 10.81 1.11 5.08
N SER A 182 10.86 -0.17 5.42
CA SER A 182 9.66 -1.02 5.49
C SER A 182 8.60 -0.46 6.43
N PHE A 183 7.35 -0.75 6.11
CA PHE A 183 6.19 -0.20 6.78
C PHE A 183 5.36 -1.30 7.46
N ASN A 184 4.59 -0.96 8.47
CA ASN A 184 3.65 -1.90 9.07
C ASN A 184 2.47 -2.12 8.10
N ARG A 185 2.26 -3.36 7.65
CA ARG A 185 1.22 -3.71 6.68
C ARG A 185 -0.19 -3.48 7.23
N SER A 186 -0.42 -3.79 8.51
CA SER A 186 -1.73 -3.60 9.12
C SER A 186 -2.14 -2.13 9.14
N HIS A 187 -1.19 -1.22 9.40
CA HIS A 187 -1.45 0.22 9.33
C HIS A 187 -1.74 0.66 7.88
N ALA A 188 -0.91 0.24 6.92
CA ALA A 188 -1.13 0.56 5.50
C ALA A 188 -2.49 0.05 5.00
N ALA A 189 -2.89 -1.17 5.41
CA ALA A 189 -4.19 -1.75 5.06
C ALA A 189 -5.36 -0.95 5.63
N ALA A 190 -5.31 -0.54 6.90
CA ALA A 190 -6.37 0.26 7.50
C ALA A 190 -6.57 1.60 6.78
N TYR A 191 -5.47 2.26 6.40
CA TYR A 191 -5.48 3.51 5.65
C TYR A 191 -5.97 3.31 4.21
N ALA A 192 -5.53 2.27 3.53
CA ALA A 192 -5.99 1.94 2.17
C ALA A 192 -7.49 1.61 2.12
N LEU A 193 -8.00 0.85 3.09
CA LEU A 193 -9.45 0.57 3.20
C LEU A 193 -10.26 1.83 3.45
N THR A 194 -9.74 2.75 4.26
CA THR A 194 -10.40 4.06 4.50
C THR A 194 -10.41 4.90 3.21
N ALA A 195 -9.29 4.95 2.49
CA ALA A 195 -9.19 5.62 1.19
C ALA A 195 -10.12 5.01 0.16
N TYR A 196 -10.12 3.67 0.07
CA TYR A 196 -11.01 2.93 -0.83
C TYR A 196 -12.50 3.23 -0.56
N CYS A 197 -12.92 3.25 0.70
CA CYS A 197 -14.30 3.60 1.07
C CYS A 197 -14.68 4.99 0.56
N GLY A 198 -13.81 5.98 0.70
CA GLY A 198 -14.01 7.32 0.17
C GLY A 198 -14.10 7.34 -1.36
N ALA A 199 -13.17 6.66 -2.03
CA ALA A 199 -13.13 6.54 -3.50
C ALA A 199 -14.36 5.79 -4.04
N TRP A 200 -14.80 4.71 -3.37
CA TRP A 200 -15.98 3.95 -3.75
C TRP A 200 -17.26 4.81 -3.67
N LEU A 201 -17.43 5.57 -2.59
CA LEU A 201 -18.55 6.50 -2.46
C LEU A 201 -18.52 7.57 -3.56
N LYS A 202 -17.35 8.08 -3.88
CA LYS A 202 -17.14 9.06 -4.94
C LYS A 202 -17.47 8.49 -6.32
N ALA A 203 -17.03 7.26 -6.62
CA ALA A 203 -17.27 6.61 -7.90
C ALA A 203 -18.74 6.22 -8.10
N ASN A 204 -19.42 5.77 -7.04
CA ASN A 204 -20.77 5.23 -7.15
C ASN A 204 -21.88 6.23 -6.80
N TYR A 205 -21.58 7.23 -5.97
CA TYR A 205 -22.52 8.28 -5.55
C TYR A 205 -21.88 9.68 -5.63
N PRO A 206 -21.40 10.10 -6.82
CA PRO A 206 -20.64 11.35 -6.97
C PRO A 206 -21.40 12.59 -6.48
N SER A 207 -22.69 12.72 -6.75
CA SER A 207 -23.49 13.87 -6.27
C SER A 207 -23.48 13.96 -4.75
N ALA A 208 -23.71 12.85 -4.05
CA ALA A 208 -23.68 12.82 -2.58
C ALA A 208 -22.27 13.08 -2.03
N PHE A 209 -21.26 12.53 -2.68
CA PHE A 209 -19.85 12.75 -2.29
C PHE A 209 -19.45 14.22 -2.41
N TYR A 210 -19.63 14.83 -3.58
CA TYR A 210 -19.23 16.21 -3.80
C TYR A 210 -20.10 17.22 -3.03
N THR A 211 -21.39 16.93 -2.80
CA THR A 211 -22.22 17.76 -1.91
C THR A 211 -21.60 17.86 -0.52
N VAL A 212 -21.19 16.73 0.05
CA VAL A 212 -20.58 16.73 1.40
C VAL A 212 -19.16 17.29 1.34
N ALA A 213 -18.37 16.96 0.32
CA ALA A 213 -17.01 17.45 0.19
C ALA A 213 -16.97 18.98 0.12
N LEU A 214 -17.82 19.60 -0.70
CA LEU A 214 -17.90 21.05 -0.85
C LEU A 214 -18.41 21.76 0.41
N GLN A 215 -19.25 21.12 1.23
CA GLN A 215 -19.72 21.69 2.50
C GLN A 215 -18.59 21.83 3.54
N TRP A 216 -17.54 21.00 3.44
CA TRP A 216 -16.44 20.94 4.41
C TRP A 216 -15.10 21.42 3.82
N ALA A 217 -15.08 21.80 2.54
CA ALA A 217 -13.89 22.27 1.86
C ALA A 217 -13.52 23.67 2.29
N ASP A 218 -12.23 23.92 2.43
CA ASP A 218 -11.69 25.27 2.54
C ASP A 218 -11.77 25.98 1.18
N ASP A 219 -11.85 27.32 1.18
CA ASP A 219 -11.94 28.15 -0.04
C ASP A 219 -10.88 27.79 -1.10
N LYS A 220 -9.70 27.37 -0.67
CA LYS A 220 -8.59 26.95 -1.55
C LYS A 220 -8.81 25.62 -2.24
N GLU A 221 -9.63 24.74 -1.66
CA GLU A 221 -9.92 23.39 -2.17
C GLU A 221 -11.11 23.39 -3.14
N ILE A 222 -12.04 24.34 -2.98
CA ILE A 222 -13.27 24.43 -3.79
C ILE A 222 -12.97 24.41 -5.29
N PRO A 223 -12.04 25.20 -5.87
CA PRO A 223 -11.81 25.21 -7.30
C PRO A 223 -11.35 23.84 -7.85
N SER A 224 -10.49 23.15 -7.12
CA SER A 224 -9.98 21.82 -7.53
C SER A 224 -11.06 20.74 -7.42
N LEU A 225 -11.89 20.79 -6.39
CA LEU A 225 -13.03 19.89 -6.22
C LEU A 225 -14.09 20.09 -7.30
N MET A 226 -14.40 21.34 -7.66
CA MET A 226 -15.36 21.64 -8.72
C MET A 226 -14.84 21.18 -10.08
N ALA A 227 -13.57 21.44 -10.40
CA ALA A 227 -12.96 21.00 -11.65
C ALA A 227 -12.92 19.45 -11.77
N GLU A 228 -12.67 18.75 -10.67
CA GLU A 228 -12.73 17.28 -10.67
C GLU A 228 -14.17 16.78 -10.80
N MET A 229 -15.12 17.39 -10.10
CA MET A 229 -16.54 17.04 -10.19
C MET A 229 -17.07 17.17 -11.62
N GLU A 230 -16.72 18.22 -12.35
CA GLU A 230 -17.10 18.42 -13.75
C GLU A 230 -16.57 17.31 -14.67
N ARG A 231 -15.36 16.79 -14.38
CA ARG A 231 -14.78 15.66 -15.12
C ARG A 231 -15.45 14.32 -14.79
N CYS A 232 -15.75 14.09 -13.51
CA CYS A 232 -16.21 12.79 -13.00
C CYS A 232 -17.72 12.60 -13.07
N SER A 233 -18.49 13.68 -13.03
CA SER A 233 -19.95 13.64 -12.98
C SER A 233 -20.53 14.66 -13.96
N PRO A 234 -20.91 14.25 -15.19
CA PRO A 234 -21.64 15.11 -16.10
C PRO A 234 -23.09 15.41 -15.61
N ALA A 235 -23.51 14.84 -14.48
CA ALA A 235 -24.80 15.11 -13.88
C ALA A 235 -24.72 16.45 -13.14
N LYS A 236 -25.46 17.42 -13.63
CA LYS A 236 -25.67 18.72 -12.98
C LYS A 236 -26.06 18.52 -11.53
N ILE A 237 -25.35 19.24 -10.63
CA ILE A 237 -25.87 19.48 -9.28
C ILE A 237 -27.19 20.22 -9.44
N VAL A 238 -28.26 19.64 -8.98
CA VAL A 238 -29.59 20.27 -8.88
C VAL A 238 -29.72 20.88 -7.51
#